data_f592948e6bee6ffd7bc5d29187a28ef2
#
_entry.id   f592948e6bee6ffd7bc5d29187a28ef2
#
_cell.length_a   1.000
_cell.length_b   1.000
_cell.length_c   1.000
_cell.angle_alpha   90.00
_cell.angle_beta   90.00
_cell.angle_gamma   90.00
#
_symmetry.space_group_name_H-M   'P 1'
#
loop_
_entity.id
_entity.type
_entity.pdbx_description
1 polymer ?
#
loop_
_entity_poly.entity_id
_entity_poly.type
_entity_poly.pdbx_seq_one_letter_code
_entity_poly.pdbx_strand_id
1 'polypeptide(L)'
;VFENASGYGQYTNIYAWIAIFNVFLAYGMETAFFRFYHKSENKAKVISTSLISLMGSSLLFLILALSLKEWLSGVTNINPDYLKFTTYILVLDAVVIIPFALLRANEKPMRYAILKTVNVAINLAFNVFFLLVLPKMAQESDTGFLVSFYRPNWEIHYVLISNVIASGVTLLILVPTYIKASYKFDFDVWKQMMKYAGPILIAGIAFTVNEVLDKILLTELLPSDIAESEVGKYGACYKLALFMTLFGTAFRMGVEPFFFSHAKSEKPQKTYAQITNYFVILGSIILLGVIVFIDVLGKLLLNNPVYWEALDVVPIILLASFCLGIYHNLSVWYKV
;
A
#
# COMPACT_ATOMS: atom_id res chain seq x y z
N VAL A 1 18.30 8.07 -5.48
CA VAL A 1 18.58 6.77 -4.89
C VAL A 1 18.80 5.73 -5.96
N PHE A 2 17.91 5.61 -6.95
CA PHE A 2 18.15 4.78 -8.13
C PHE A 2 18.85 5.62 -9.19
N GLU A 3 20.02 5.19 -9.63
CA GLU A 3 20.82 5.91 -10.62
C GLU A 3 20.20 5.86 -12.02
N ASN A 4 19.41 4.81 -12.31
CA ASN A 4 18.75 4.61 -13.59
C ASN A 4 17.23 4.41 -13.46
N ALA A 5 16.51 4.67 -14.54
CA ALA A 5 15.05 4.52 -14.59
C ALA A 5 14.63 3.05 -14.51
N SER A 6 15.43 2.10 -15.03
CA SER A 6 15.14 0.67 -14.98
C SER A 6 15.05 0.15 -13.54
N GLY A 7 16.01 0.47 -12.67
CA GLY A 7 15.94 0.07 -11.25
C GLY A 7 14.70 0.61 -10.54
N TYR A 8 14.30 1.84 -10.86
CA TYR A 8 13.05 2.38 -10.32
C TYR A 8 11.79 1.72 -10.93
N GLY A 9 11.85 1.28 -12.17
CA GLY A 9 10.82 0.50 -12.83
C GLY A 9 10.60 -0.86 -12.17
N GLN A 10 11.68 -1.61 -11.93
CA GLN A 10 11.62 -2.88 -11.19
C GLN A 10 11.01 -2.68 -9.80
N TYR A 11 11.45 -1.67 -9.07
CA TYR A 11 10.85 -1.28 -7.79
C TYR A 11 9.35 -1.02 -7.92
N THR A 12 8.92 -0.25 -8.91
CA THR A 12 7.52 0.09 -9.16
C THR A 12 6.68 -1.15 -9.45
N ASN A 13 7.18 -2.07 -10.30
CA ASN A 13 6.53 -3.33 -10.62
C ASN A 13 6.39 -4.24 -9.38
N ILE A 14 7.44 -4.38 -8.57
CA ILE A 14 7.41 -5.15 -7.32
C ILE A 14 6.29 -4.65 -6.40
N TYR A 15 6.20 -3.34 -6.18
CA TYR A 15 5.18 -2.77 -5.29
C TYR A 15 3.76 -2.83 -5.87
N ALA A 16 3.60 -2.82 -7.19
CA ALA A 16 2.31 -3.07 -7.83
C ALA A 16 1.81 -4.49 -7.54
N TRP A 17 2.66 -5.49 -7.66
CA TRP A 17 2.33 -6.87 -7.32
C TRP A 17 2.14 -7.08 -5.81
N ILE A 18 2.94 -6.43 -4.95
CA ILE A 18 2.73 -6.43 -3.49
C ILE A 18 1.32 -5.93 -3.16
N ALA A 19 0.85 -4.86 -3.79
CA ALA A 19 -0.49 -4.32 -3.55
C ALA A 19 -1.59 -5.35 -3.88
N ILE A 20 -1.48 -6.04 -5.01
CA ILE A 20 -2.42 -7.08 -5.41
C ILE A 20 -2.40 -8.26 -4.43
N PHE A 21 -1.23 -8.82 -4.14
CA PHE A 21 -1.11 -9.97 -3.24
C PHE A 21 -1.54 -9.65 -1.81
N ASN A 22 -1.33 -8.42 -1.32
CA ASN A 22 -1.82 -7.98 -0.02
C ASN A 22 -3.34 -8.09 0.10
N VAL A 23 -4.08 -7.71 -0.95
CA VAL A 23 -5.56 -7.83 -0.95
C VAL A 23 -5.98 -9.29 -0.92
N PHE A 24 -5.30 -10.16 -1.68
CA PHE A 24 -5.56 -11.60 -1.66
C PHE A 24 -5.26 -12.21 -0.29
N LEU A 25 -4.17 -11.83 0.36
CA LEU A 25 -3.79 -12.35 1.67
C LEU A 25 -4.65 -11.81 2.81
N ALA A 26 -5.12 -10.56 2.70
CA ALA A 26 -6.07 -9.97 3.64
C ALA A 26 -7.49 -10.54 3.47
N TYR A 27 -7.86 -10.95 2.26
CA TYR A 27 -9.16 -11.50 1.81
C TYR A 27 -10.39 -10.94 2.55
N GLY A 28 -10.39 -9.64 2.86
CA GLY A 28 -11.49 -8.98 3.54
C GLY A 28 -11.65 -9.36 5.01
N MET A 29 -10.74 -10.16 5.59
CA MET A 29 -10.81 -10.67 6.96
C MET A 29 -10.81 -9.53 8.01
N GLU A 30 -10.12 -8.44 7.75
CA GLU A 30 -10.10 -7.29 8.65
C GLU A 30 -11.51 -6.71 8.86
N THR A 31 -12.23 -6.46 7.79
CA THR A 31 -13.60 -5.91 7.85
C THR A 31 -14.57 -6.92 8.44
N ALA A 32 -14.42 -8.20 8.09
CA ALA A 32 -15.20 -9.27 8.71
C ALA A 32 -14.92 -9.36 10.21
N PHE A 33 -13.64 -9.28 10.63
CA PHE A 33 -13.28 -9.26 12.05
C PHE A 33 -13.98 -8.14 12.81
N PHE A 34 -13.96 -6.88 12.33
CA PHE A 34 -14.63 -5.78 12.98
C PHE A 34 -16.12 -6.04 13.18
N ARG A 35 -16.81 -6.50 12.12
CA ARG A 35 -18.25 -6.78 12.19
C ARG A 35 -18.56 -7.86 13.21
N PHE A 36 -17.86 -9.00 13.15
CA PHE A 36 -18.15 -10.15 14.01
C PHE A 36 -17.67 -9.94 15.44
N TYR A 37 -16.58 -9.21 15.66
CA TYR A 37 -16.05 -8.87 16.98
C TYR A 37 -17.06 -8.03 17.81
N HIS A 38 -17.74 -7.06 17.16
CA HIS A 38 -18.74 -6.24 17.84
C HIS A 38 -20.10 -6.95 18.02
N LYS A 39 -20.43 -7.90 17.13
CA LYS A 39 -21.71 -8.62 17.16
C LYS A 39 -21.68 -9.86 18.07
N SER A 40 -20.52 -10.46 18.27
CA SER A 40 -20.39 -11.73 19.01
C SER A 40 -20.29 -11.51 20.50
N GLU A 41 -21.03 -12.34 21.27
CA GLU A 41 -20.87 -12.44 22.73
C GLU A 41 -19.51 -13.04 23.10
N ASN A 42 -19.01 -13.98 22.30
CA ASN A 42 -17.72 -14.65 22.52
C ASN A 42 -16.62 -14.05 21.63
N LYS A 43 -16.10 -12.90 22.03
CA LYS A 43 -15.03 -12.21 21.32
C LYS A 43 -13.75 -13.05 21.17
N ALA A 44 -13.45 -13.90 22.15
CA ALA A 44 -12.25 -14.76 22.13
C ALA A 44 -12.28 -15.76 20.97
N LYS A 45 -13.44 -16.32 20.63
CA LYS A 45 -13.61 -17.19 19.46
C LYS A 45 -13.32 -16.45 18.14
N VAL A 46 -13.86 -15.25 18.00
CA VAL A 46 -13.64 -14.42 16.78
C VAL A 46 -12.17 -14.10 16.61
N ILE A 47 -11.49 -13.67 17.69
CA ILE A 47 -10.06 -13.36 17.68
C ILE A 47 -9.26 -14.60 17.25
N SER A 48 -9.46 -15.73 17.95
CA SER A 48 -8.69 -16.96 17.70
C SER A 48 -8.91 -17.49 16.29
N THR A 49 -10.16 -17.54 15.84
CA THR A 49 -10.51 -18.02 14.48
C THR A 49 -9.86 -17.14 13.41
N SER A 50 -9.91 -15.82 13.57
CA SER A 50 -9.30 -14.87 12.61
C SER A 50 -7.77 -14.96 12.58
N LEU A 51 -7.12 -15.06 13.75
CA LEU A 51 -5.66 -15.22 13.85
C LEU A 51 -5.22 -16.54 13.19
N ILE A 52 -5.86 -17.67 13.53
CA ILE A 52 -5.52 -18.98 12.97
C ILE A 52 -5.74 -18.97 11.45
N SER A 53 -6.84 -18.38 10.96
CA SER A 53 -7.13 -18.30 9.54
C SER A 53 -6.04 -17.54 8.77
N LEU A 54 -5.67 -16.32 9.22
CA LEU A 54 -4.63 -15.52 8.57
C LEU A 54 -3.22 -16.14 8.72
N MET A 55 -2.89 -16.67 9.88
CA MET A 55 -1.61 -17.37 10.05
C MET A 55 -1.50 -18.59 9.13
N GLY A 56 -2.55 -19.39 9.06
CA GLY A 56 -2.58 -20.59 8.22
C GLY A 56 -2.51 -20.27 6.73
N SER A 57 -3.31 -19.30 6.25
CA SER A 57 -3.27 -18.85 4.86
C SER A 57 -1.95 -18.19 4.48
N SER A 58 -1.37 -17.38 5.37
CA SER A 58 -0.07 -16.74 5.16
C SER A 58 1.08 -17.76 5.14
N LEU A 59 1.05 -18.78 6.00
CA LEU A 59 2.03 -19.87 5.98
C LEU A 59 1.92 -20.70 4.71
N LEU A 60 0.70 -21.03 4.30
CA LEU A 60 0.46 -21.73 3.03
C LEU A 60 1.00 -20.91 1.85
N PHE A 61 0.71 -19.61 1.80
CA PHE A 61 1.23 -18.70 0.79
C PHE A 61 2.76 -18.67 0.80
N LEU A 62 3.39 -18.58 1.98
CA LEU A 62 4.85 -18.60 2.13
C LEU A 62 5.45 -19.84 1.46
N ILE A 63 4.91 -21.03 1.79
CA ILE A 63 5.39 -22.30 1.25
C ILE A 63 5.21 -22.34 -0.27
N LEU A 64 4.01 -22.00 -0.75
CA LEU A 64 3.71 -22.02 -2.18
C LEU A 64 4.55 -21.00 -2.97
N ALA A 65 4.65 -19.76 -2.48
CA ALA A 65 5.39 -18.71 -3.17
C ALA A 65 6.89 -18.99 -3.26
N LEU A 66 7.49 -19.55 -2.19
CA LEU A 66 8.90 -19.93 -2.21
C LEU A 66 9.15 -21.19 -3.05
N SER A 67 8.22 -22.15 -3.08
CA SER A 67 8.33 -23.35 -3.90
C SER A 67 8.15 -23.07 -5.39
N LEU A 68 7.29 -22.12 -5.73
CA LEU A 68 6.93 -21.75 -7.11
C LEU A 68 7.60 -20.45 -7.57
N LYS A 69 8.69 -20.01 -6.92
CA LYS A 69 9.31 -18.70 -7.15
C LYS A 69 9.73 -18.46 -8.61
N GLU A 70 10.22 -19.50 -9.30
CA GLU A 70 10.62 -19.40 -10.71
C GLU A 70 9.41 -19.19 -11.64
N TRP A 71 8.31 -19.90 -11.37
CA TRP A 71 7.05 -19.71 -12.10
C TRP A 71 6.46 -18.32 -11.84
N LEU A 72 6.46 -17.89 -10.57
CA LEU A 72 6.00 -16.55 -10.19
C LEU A 72 6.86 -15.46 -10.84
N SER A 73 8.18 -15.67 -10.95
CA SER A 73 9.08 -14.76 -11.65
C SER A 73 8.66 -14.58 -13.11
N GLY A 74 8.32 -15.69 -13.79
CA GLY A 74 7.86 -15.63 -15.19
C GLY A 74 6.50 -14.93 -15.35
N VAL A 75 5.62 -15.00 -14.34
CA VAL A 75 4.29 -14.35 -14.40
C VAL A 75 4.36 -12.87 -13.99
N THR A 76 5.25 -12.51 -13.09
CA THR A 76 5.29 -11.15 -12.52
C THR A 76 6.38 -10.27 -13.12
N ASN A 77 7.26 -10.83 -13.94
CA ASN A 77 8.48 -10.20 -14.42
C ASN A 77 9.35 -9.62 -13.28
N ILE A 78 9.36 -10.30 -12.12
CA ILE A 78 10.18 -9.94 -10.96
C ILE A 78 11.27 -10.97 -10.79
N ASN A 79 12.53 -10.50 -10.60
CA ASN A 79 13.64 -11.39 -10.33
C ASN A 79 13.35 -12.31 -9.12
N PRO A 80 13.65 -13.63 -9.20
CA PRO A 80 13.41 -14.60 -8.12
C PRO A 80 13.99 -14.20 -6.76
N ASP A 81 15.10 -13.49 -6.74
CA ASP A 81 15.72 -13.02 -5.51
C ASP A 81 14.88 -11.93 -4.82
N TYR A 82 14.27 -11.04 -5.58
CA TYR A 82 13.33 -10.04 -5.03
C TYR A 82 12.03 -10.67 -4.56
N LEU A 83 11.53 -11.70 -5.27
CA LEU A 83 10.31 -12.43 -4.88
C LEU A 83 10.41 -13.07 -3.49
N LYS A 84 11.60 -13.52 -3.10
CA LYS A 84 11.84 -14.04 -1.77
C LYS A 84 11.56 -13.00 -0.68
N PHE A 85 12.13 -11.81 -0.80
CA PHE A 85 11.90 -10.72 0.16
C PHE A 85 10.48 -10.19 0.09
N THR A 86 9.91 -10.07 -1.12
CA THR A 86 8.51 -9.71 -1.36
C THR A 86 7.56 -10.66 -0.63
N THR A 87 7.81 -11.97 -0.72
CA THR A 87 7.02 -12.98 -0.02
C THR A 87 7.10 -12.81 1.50
N TYR A 88 8.27 -12.53 2.05
CA TYR A 88 8.42 -12.27 3.49
C TYR A 88 7.66 -11.02 3.92
N ILE A 89 7.73 -9.93 3.17
CA ILE A 89 6.97 -8.70 3.44
C ILE A 89 5.47 -9.01 3.49
N LEU A 90 4.96 -9.67 2.46
CA LEU A 90 3.54 -10.01 2.32
C LEU A 90 3.02 -10.85 3.49
N VAL A 91 3.79 -11.86 3.89
CA VAL A 91 3.42 -12.73 5.01
C VAL A 91 3.45 -11.98 6.34
N LEU A 92 4.49 -11.18 6.59
CA LEU A 92 4.59 -10.37 7.81
C LEU A 92 3.46 -9.36 7.90
N ASP A 93 3.13 -8.69 6.80
CA ASP A 93 2.05 -7.70 6.74
C ASP A 93 0.68 -8.35 6.92
N ALA A 94 0.43 -9.53 6.33
CA ALA A 94 -0.82 -10.27 6.48
C ALA A 94 -1.04 -10.75 7.92
N VAL A 95 -0.02 -11.28 8.55
CA VAL A 95 -0.11 -11.79 9.93
C VAL A 95 -0.49 -10.68 10.90
N VAL A 96 0.01 -9.46 10.77
CA VAL A 96 -0.29 -8.36 11.70
C VAL A 96 -1.66 -7.69 11.51
N ILE A 97 -2.44 -8.05 10.48
CA ILE A 97 -3.76 -7.46 10.19
C ILE A 97 -4.70 -7.56 11.41
N ILE A 98 -4.89 -8.75 11.97
CA ILE A 98 -5.81 -8.95 13.10
C ILE A 98 -5.31 -8.30 14.40
N PRO A 99 -4.05 -8.38 14.81
CA PRO A 99 -3.53 -7.60 15.93
C PRO A 99 -3.79 -6.10 15.80
N PHE A 100 -3.59 -5.51 14.61
CA PHE A 100 -3.92 -4.11 14.36
C PHE A 100 -5.43 -3.83 14.40
N ALA A 101 -6.24 -4.70 13.82
CA ALA A 101 -7.69 -4.61 13.90
C ALA A 101 -8.18 -4.69 15.35
N LEU A 102 -7.59 -5.55 16.17
CA LEU A 102 -7.93 -5.70 17.59
C LEU A 102 -7.58 -4.44 18.40
N LEU A 103 -6.46 -3.78 18.11
CA LEU A 103 -6.13 -2.50 18.75
C LEU A 103 -7.20 -1.44 18.50
N ARG A 104 -7.69 -1.35 17.25
CA ARG A 104 -8.75 -0.40 16.87
C ARG A 104 -10.11 -0.80 17.47
N ALA A 105 -10.45 -2.09 17.44
CA ALA A 105 -11.68 -2.61 18.01
C ALA A 105 -11.76 -2.44 19.56
N ASN A 106 -10.61 -2.36 20.22
CA ASN A 106 -10.50 -2.09 21.66
C ASN A 106 -10.31 -0.59 21.98
N GLU A 107 -10.66 0.30 21.06
CA GLU A 107 -10.59 1.75 21.25
C GLU A 107 -9.19 2.25 21.65
N LYS A 108 -8.13 1.63 21.09
CA LYS A 108 -6.74 2.02 21.31
C LYS A 108 -6.09 2.63 20.05
N PRO A 109 -6.70 3.68 19.43
CA PRO A 109 -6.22 4.25 18.18
C PRO A 109 -4.82 4.83 18.28
N MET A 110 -4.47 5.38 19.46
CA MET A 110 -3.13 5.94 19.69
C MET A 110 -2.04 4.86 19.61
N ARG A 111 -2.25 3.67 20.19
CA ARG A 111 -1.30 2.56 20.06
C ARG A 111 -1.17 2.08 18.62
N TYR A 112 -2.29 1.99 17.91
CA TYR A 112 -2.28 1.68 16.48
C TYR A 112 -1.44 2.70 15.70
N ALA A 113 -1.69 3.99 15.91
CA ALA A 113 -0.97 5.07 15.22
C ALA A 113 0.53 5.05 15.54
N ILE A 114 0.90 4.92 16.82
CA ILE A 114 2.31 4.82 17.24
C ILE A 114 3.01 3.64 16.56
N LEU A 115 2.40 2.46 16.55
CA LEU A 115 3.01 1.27 15.93
C LEU A 115 3.18 1.43 14.43
N LYS A 116 2.20 2.03 13.73
CA LYS A 116 2.32 2.34 12.30
C LYS A 116 3.41 3.37 12.04
N THR A 117 3.50 4.41 12.88
CA THR A 117 4.56 5.42 12.78
C THR A 117 5.95 4.82 13.04
N VAL A 118 6.09 3.95 14.05
CA VAL A 118 7.34 3.23 14.34
C VAL A 118 7.74 2.34 13.17
N ASN A 119 6.80 1.61 12.56
CA ASN A 119 7.08 0.80 11.36
C ASN A 119 7.65 1.66 10.22
N VAL A 120 6.99 2.79 9.91
CA VAL A 120 7.46 3.72 8.87
C VAL A 120 8.81 4.34 9.23
N ALA A 121 9.02 4.72 10.49
CA ALA A 121 10.28 5.30 10.95
C ALA A 121 11.44 4.30 10.85
N ILE A 122 11.23 3.05 11.23
CA ILE A 122 12.22 1.97 11.08
C ILE A 122 12.54 1.73 9.61
N ASN A 123 11.51 1.60 8.77
CA ASN A 123 11.69 1.42 7.33
C ASN A 123 12.52 2.57 6.73
N LEU A 124 12.16 3.81 7.03
CA LEU A 124 12.88 4.99 6.56
C LEU A 124 14.33 5.03 7.08
N ALA A 125 14.54 4.75 8.37
CA ALA A 125 15.88 4.75 8.96
C ALA A 125 16.80 3.72 8.29
N PHE A 126 16.32 2.50 8.05
CA PHE A 126 17.11 1.48 7.35
C PHE A 126 17.30 1.81 5.88
N ASN A 127 16.32 2.40 5.20
CA ASN A 127 16.49 2.89 3.83
C ASN A 127 17.57 3.97 3.76
N VAL A 128 17.53 4.97 4.65
CA VAL A 128 18.57 6.01 4.72
C VAL A 128 19.94 5.40 5.03
N PHE A 129 20.00 4.47 5.96
CA PHE A 129 21.24 3.80 6.31
C PHE A 129 21.82 3.03 5.12
N PHE A 130 21.07 2.12 4.51
CA PHE A 130 21.54 1.26 3.44
C PHE A 130 21.81 2.00 2.13
N LEU A 131 21.04 3.03 1.81
CA LEU A 131 21.12 3.70 0.51
C LEU A 131 21.98 4.96 0.52
N LEU A 132 22.20 5.59 1.69
CA LEU A 132 22.96 6.84 1.76
C LEU A 132 24.19 6.72 2.66
N VAL A 133 24.09 6.08 3.83
CA VAL A 133 25.18 6.02 4.79
C VAL A 133 26.16 4.90 4.44
N LEU A 134 25.65 3.70 4.22
CA LEU A 134 26.48 2.51 3.94
C LEU A 134 27.39 2.65 2.72
N PRO A 135 26.91 3.18 1.57
CA PRO A 135 27.78 3.42 0.41
C PRO A 135 28.91 4.42 0.68
N LYS A 136 28.63 5.49 1.46
CA LYS A 136 29.65 6.47 1.84
C LYS A 136 30.71 5.85 2.74
N MET A 137 30.29 5.06 3.73
CA MET A 137 31.22 4.34 4.62
C MET A 137 32.11 3.36 3.83
N ALA A 138 31.54 2.69 2.81
CA ALA A 138 32.30 1.77 1.97
C ALA A 138 33.31 2.47 1.04
N GLN A 139 33.09 3.73 0.71
CA GLN A 139 34.04 4.55 -0.06
C GLN A 139 35.18 5.10 0.83
N GLU A 140 34.92 5.36 2.12
CA GLU A 140 35.89 5.96 3.04
C GLU A 140 36.82 4.93 3.70
N SER A 141 36.38 3.66 3.87
CA SER A 141 37.19 2.61 4.46
C SER A 141 36.79 1.21 4.00
N ASP A 142 37.77 0.41 3.56
CA ASP A 142 37.56 -0.99 3.15
C ASP A 142 37.41 -1.96 4.35
N THR A 143 37.64 -1.52 5.57
CA THR A 143 37.69 -2.38 6.74
C THR A 143 36.69 -1.95 7.83
N GLY A 144 35.57 -2.63 7.87
CA GLY A 144 34.59 -2.44 8.93
C GLY A 144 33.47 -3.48 8.87
N PHE A 145 32.98 -3.95 10.04
CA PHE A 145 31.89 -4.91 10.11
C PHE A 145 30.65 -4.46 9.30
N LEU A 146 30.31 -3.17 9.35
CA LEU A 146 29.16 -2.62 8.62
C LEU A 146 29.41 -2.58 7.09
N VAL A 147 30.65 -2.31 6.68
CA VAL A 147 31.04 -2.26 5.26
C VAL A 147 30.93 -3.63 4.59
N SER A 148 31.07 -4.74 5.34
CA SER A 148 30.90 -6.09 4.82
C SER A 148 29.49 -6.37 4.30
N PHE A 149 28.51 -5.58 4.69
CA PHE A 149 27.12 -5.66 4.17
C PHE A 149 26.93 -4.85 2.89
N TYR A 150 27.89 -4.00 2.50
CA TYR A 150 27.79 -3.22 1.27
C TYR A 150 27.99 -4.10 0.06
N ARG A 151 27.07 -4.01 -0.88
CA ARG A 151 27.16 -4.64 -2.21
C ARG A 151 26.73 -3.63 -3.27
N PRO A 152 27.52 -3.42 -4.34
CA PRO A 152 27.14 -2.53 -5.43
C PRO A 152 25.88 -3.07 -6.15
N ASN A 153 25.04 -2.17 -6.65
CA ASN A 153 23.79 -2.48 -7.37
C ASN A 153 22.75 -3.28 -6.55
N TRP A 154 22.74 -3.07 -5.21
CA TRP A 154 21.80 -3.76 -4.30
C TRP A 154 20.69 -2.85 -3.76
N GLU A 155 20.40 -1.74 -4.41
CA GLU A 155 19.45 -0.73 -3.94
C GLU A 155 18.06 -1.33 -3.70
N ILE A 156 17.53 -2.14 -4.63
CA ILE A 156 16.24 -2.81 -4.50
C ILE A 156 16.26 -3.79 -3.33
N HIS A 157 17.32 -4.60 -3.20
CA HIS A 157 17.46 -5.52 -2.06
C HIS A 157 17.43 -4.76 -0.73
N TYR A 158 18.15 -3.65 -0.62
CA TYR A 158 18.19 -2.85 0.60
C TYR A 158 16.82 -2.26 0.97
N VAL A 159 16.07 -1.80 -0.03
CA VAL A 159 14.69 -1.33 0.19
C VAL A 159 13.80 -2.47 0.68
N LEU A 160 13.86 -3.64 0.07
CA LEU A 160 13.08 -4.81 0.48
C LEU A 160 13.48 -5.32 1.87
N ILE A 161 14.80 -5.39 2.16
CA ILE A 161 15.33 -5.77 3.48
C ILE A 161 14.86 -4.77 4.55
N SER A 162 14.91 -3.47 4.28
CA SER A 162 14.42 -2.44 5.21
C SER A 162 12.94 -2.66 5.55
N ASN A 163 12.14 -3.02 4.55
CA ASN A 163 10.72 -3.32 4.73
C ASN A 163 10.51 -4.62 5.54
N VAL A 164 11.25 -5.69 5.25
CA VAL A 164 11.22 -6.94 6.04
C VAL A 164 11.56 -6.68 7.50
N ILE A 165 12.60 -5.87 7.77
CA ILE A 165 13.01 -5.51 9.13
C ILE A 165 11.90 -4.74 9.85
N ALA A 166 11.32 -3.73 9.20
CA ALA A 166 10.25 -2.92 9.77
C ALA A 166 8.99 -3.74 10.09
N SER A 167 8.56 -4.61 9.15
CA SER A 167 7.42 -5.50 9.35
C SER A 167 7.71 -6.59 10.39
N GLY A 168 8.94 -7.11 10.43
CA GLY A 168 9.39 -8.07 11.43
C GLY A 168 9.40 -7.47 12.85
N VAL A 169 9.93 -6.27 13.03
CA VAL A 169 9.89 -5.56 14.33
C VAL A 169 8.45 -5.29 14.75
N THR A 170 7.58 -4.89 13.81
CA THR A 170 6.15 -4.68 14.07
C THR A 170 5.50 -5.98 14.58
N LEU A 171 5.77 -7.10 13.94
CA LEU A 171 5.27 -8.40 14.39
C LEU A 171 5.79 -8.73 15.80
N LEU A 172 7.08 -8.53 16.09
CA LEU A 172 7.67 -8.79 17.40
C LEU A 172 6.95 -7.97 18.50
N ILE A 173 6.66 -6.71 18.27
CA ILE A 173 5.90 -5.86 19.21
C ILE A 173 4.48 -6.39 19.43
N LEU A 174 3.88 -7.00 18.41
CA LEU A 174 2.52 -7.53 18.45
C LEU A 174 2.45 -8.99 18.93
N VAL A 175 3.57 -9.69 19.13
CA VAL A 175 3.64 -11.07 19.67
C VAL A 175 2.80 -11.27 20.93
N PRO A 176 2.72 -10.35 21.91
CA PRO A 176 1.89 -10.53 23.09
C PRO A 176 0.39 -10.74 22.77
N THR A 177 -0.09 -10.25 21.62
CA THR A 177 -1.48 -10.51 21.17
C THR A 177 -1.68 -11.98 20.81
N TYR A 178 -0.69 -12.60 20.21
CA TYR A 178 -0.71 -14.02 19.85
C TYR A 178 -0.60 -14.91 21.08
N ILE A 179 0.29 -14.61 22.00
CA ILE A 179 0.48 -15.41 23.23
C ILE A 179 -0.80 -15.46 24.07
N LYS A 180 -1.59 -14.37 24.08
CA LYS A 180 -2.83 -14.26 24.85
C LYS A 180 -4.05 -14.90 24.13
N ALA A 181 -3.90 -15.34 22.89
CA ALA A 181 -4.99 -15.96 22.13
C ALA A 181 -5.27 -17.40 22.62
N SER A 182 -6.54 -17.79 22.61
CA SER A 182 -6.95 -19.13 23.09
C SER A 182 -6.70 -20.25 22.07
N TYR A 183 -6.35 -19.93 20.83
CA TYR A 183 -6.11 -20.85 19.70
C TYR A 183 -7.19 -21.93 19.48
N LYS A 184 -8.44 -21.55 19.71
CA LYS A 184 -9.60 -22.39 19.41
C LYS A 184 -10.22 -21.93 18.09
N PHE A 185 -10.06 -22.72 17.03
CA PHE A 185 -10.69 -22.44 15.74
C PHE A 185 -12.16 -22.88 15.76
N ASP A 186 -13.05 -21.99 15.33
CA ASP A 186 -14.46 -22.28 15.19
C ASP A 186 -14.85 -22.17 13.71
N PHE A 187 -15.19 -23.32 13.11
CA PHE A 187 -15.46 -23.41 11.67
C PHE A 187 -16.75 -22.67 11.29
N ASP A 188 -17.77 -22.65 12.15
CA ASP A 188 -19.03 -21.96 11.87
C ASP A 188 -18.85 -20.46 11.88
N VAL A 189 -18.08 -19.93 12.83
CA VAL A 189 -17.69 -18.52 12.87
C VAL A 189 -16.88 -18.17 11.64
N TRP A 190 -15.88 -19.00 11.29
CA TRP A 190 -15.05 -18.79 10.11
C TRP A 190 -15.87 -18.76 8.81
N LYS A 191 -16.79 -19.73 8.63
CA LYS A 191 -17.67 -19.80 7.45
C LYS A 191 -18.53 -18.55 7.30
N GLN A 192 -19.09 -18.05 8.40
CA GLN A 192 -19.89 -16.83 8.40
C GLN A 192 -19.03 -15.60 8.06
N MET A 193 -17.82 -15.52 8.62
CA MET A 193 -16.87 -14.46 8.33
C MET A 193 -16.44 -14.48 6.85
N MET A 194 -16.12 -15.64 6.30
CA MET A 194 -15.74 -15.82 4.89
C MET A 194 -16.87 -15.47 3.92
N LYS A 195 -18.12 -15.83 4.26
CA LYS A 195 -19.30 -15.42 3.47
C LYS A 195 -19.43 -13.89 3.39
N TYR A 196 -19.06 -13.19 4.46
CA TYR A 196 -19.07 -11.74 4.48
C TYR A 196 -17.82 -11.12 3.84
N ALA A 197 -16.65 -11.72 4.03
CA ALA A 197 -15.37 -11.27 3.50
C ALA A 197 -15.26 -11.41 1.97
N GLY A 198 -15.88 -12.43 1.38
CA GLY A 198 -15.79 -12.72 -0.06
C GLY A 198 -16.16 -11.54 -0.97
N PRO A 199 -17.34 -10.93 -0.82
CA PRO A 199 -17.68 -9.72 -1.58
C PRO A 199 -16.72 -8.55 -1.35
N ILE A 200 -16.17 -8.42 -0.14
CA ILE A 200 -15.20 -7.37 0.20
C ILE A 200 -13.86 -7.63 -0.49
N LEU A 201 -13.44 -8.89 -0.58
CA LEU A 201 -12.26 -9.28 -1.36
C LEU A 201 -12.40 -8.88 -2.82
N ILE A 202 -13.55 -9.20 -3.46
CA ILE A 202 -13.79 -8.85 -4.86
C ILE A 202 -13.73 -7.33 -5.06
N ALA A 203 -14.38 -6.57 -4.18
CA ALA A 203 -14.33 -5.11 -4.23
C ALA A 203 -12.92 -4.57 -4.00
N GLY A 204 -12.15 -5.17 -3.07
CA GLY A 204 -10.77 -4.82 -2.82
C GLY A 204 -9.85 -5.11 -4.00
N ILE A 205 -10.02 -6.26 -4.67
CA ILE A 205 -9.29 -6.59 -5.90
C ILE A 205 -9.59 -5.57 -6.99
N ALA A 206 -10.88 -5.27 -7.25
CA ALA A 206 -11.29 -4.31 -8.26
C ALA A 206 -10.68 -2.92 -7.99
N PHE A 207 -10.67 -2.47 -6.74
CA PHE A 207 -10.05 -1.22 -6.33
C PHE A 207 -8.53 -1.23 -6.57
N THR A 208 -7.84 -2.30 -6.11
CA THR A 208 -6.38 -2.39 -6.24
C THR A 208 -5.94 -2.53 -7.70
N VAL A 209 -6.67 -3.30 -8.50
CA VAL A 209 -6.43 -3.39 -9.94
C VAL A 209 -6.52 -2.00 -10.59
N ASN A 210 -7.53 -1.20 -10.24
CA ASN A 210 -7.63 0.18 -10.74
C ASN A 210 -6.44 1.07 -10.39
N GLU A 211 -5.75 0.82 -9.26
CA GLU A 211 -4.62 1.61 -8.79
C GLU A 211 -3.26 1.19 -9.39
N VAL A 212 -3.12 -0.06 -9.82
CA VAL A 212 -1.81 -0.59 -10.20
C VAL A 212 -1.74 -1.25 -11.57
N LEU A 213 -2.88 -1.49 -12.22
CA LEU A 213 -2.95 -2.20 -13.50
C LEU A 213 -2.16 -1.50 -14.60
N ASP A 214 -2.15 -0.18 -14.60
CA ASP A 214 -1.38 0.65 -15.52
C ASP A 214 0.12 0.29 -15.52
N LYS A 215 0.70 0.10 -14.36
CA LYS A 215 2.12 -0.24 -14.19
C LYS A 215 2.43 -1.66 -14.64
N ILE A 216 1.52 -2.59 -14.34
CA ILE A 216 1.64 -3.99 -14.75
C ILE A 216 1.49 -4.10 -16.27
N LEU A 217 0.50 -3.44 -16.86
CA LEU A 217 0.30 -3.44 -18.32
C LEU A 217 1.48 -2.82 -19.06
N LEU A 218 2.07 -1.75 -18.54
CA LEU A 218 3.28 -1.17 -19.12
C LEU A 218 4.44 -2.18 -19.09
N THR A 219 4.61 -2.93 -17.99
CA THR A 219 5.65 -3.96 -17.89
C THR A 219 5.41 -5.11 -18.88
N GLU A 220 4.16 -5.52 -19.11
CA GLU A 220 3.82 -6.69 -19.92
C GLU A 220 3.71 -6.38 -21.43
N LEU A 221 3.27 -5.17 -21.79
CA LEU A 221 2.94 -4.82 -23.17
C LEU A 221 4.08 -4.13 -23.91
N LEU A 222 5.00 -3.49 -23.19
CA LEU A 222 6.17 -2.86 -23.81
C LEU A 222 7.26 -3.91 -24.13
N PRO A 223 8.09 -3.65 -25.17
CA PRO A 223 9.26 -4.47 -25.41
C PRO A 223 10.17 -4.56 -24.18
N SER A 224 10.70 -5.74 -23.90
CA SER A 224 11.43 -6.04 -22.67
C SER A 224 12.71 -5.19 -22.47
N ASP A 225 13.28 -4.67 -23.54
CA ASP A 225 14.46 -3.79 -23.53
C ASP A 225 14.17 -2.37 -22.99
N ILE A 226 12.92 -1.89 -23.10
CA ILE A 226 12.52 -0.55 -22.66
C ILE A 226 11.52 -0.56 -21.50
N ALA A 227 10.79 -1.67 -21.29
CA ALA A 227 9.67 -1.76 -20.35
C ALA A 227 10.01 -1.26 -18.94
N GLU A 228 11.09 -1.74 -18.36
CA GLU A 228 11.53 -1.33 -17.02
C GLU A 228 11.83 0.16 -16.93
N SER A 229 12.50 0.72 -17.94
CA SER A 229 12.84 2.14 -17.99
C SER A 229 11.58 3.00 -18.10
N GLU A 230 10.65 2.64 -18.96
CA GLU A 230 9.40 3.38 -19.16
C GLU A 230 8.47 3.30 -17.93
N VAL A 231 8.37 2.12 -17.30
CA VAL A 231 7.65 1.96 -16.01
C VAL A 231 8.29 2.80 -14.92
N GLY A 232 9.62 2.90 -14.92
CA GLY A 232 10.35 3.77 -13.98
C GLY A 232 10.06 5.25 -14.20
N LYS A 233 10.08 5.73 -15.43
CA LYS A 233 9.72 7.11 -15.79
C LYS A 233 8.27 7.41 -15.41
N TYR A 234 7.34 6.53 -15.77
CA TYR A 234 5.93 6.62 -15.42
C TYR A 234 5.71 6.67 -13.91
N GLY A 235 6.30 5.74 -13.16
CA GLY A 235 6.19 5.67 -11.70
C GLY A 235 6.79 6.88 -10.99
N ALA A 236 7.85 7.49 -11.54
CA ALA A 236 8.41 8.73 -11.03
C ALA A 236 7.45 9.91 -11.26
N CYS A 237 6.88 10.01 -12.46
CA CYS A 237 5.89 11.05 -12.81
C CYS A 237 4.59 10.89 -12.02
N TYR A 238 4.18 9.66 -11.68
CA TYR A 238 3.02 9.39 -10.83
C TYR A 238 3.11 10.10 -9.47
N LYS A 239 4.32 10.33 -8.94
CA LYS A 239 4.53 11.08 -7.69
C LYS A 239 4.03 12.53 -7.78
N LEU A 240 4.05 13.15 -8.96
CA LEU A 240 3.50 14.49 -9.15
C LEU A 240 1.98 14.49 -9.05
N ALA A 241 1.34 13.40 -9.46
CA ALA A 241 -0.11 13.24 -9.31
C ALA A 241 -0.56 12.99 -7.85
N LEU A 242 0.36 12.65 -6.93
CA LEU A 242 0.04 12.52 -5.51
C LEU A 242 -0.56 13.79 -4.89
N PHE A 243 -0.26 14.98 -5.41
CA PHE A 243 -0.91 16.20 -4.95
C PHE A 243 -2.44 16.12 -5.04
N MET A 244 -2.97 15.60 -6.14
CA MET A 244 -4.41 15.42 -6.32
C MET A 244 -4.96 14.33 -5.40
N THR A 245 -4.26 13.22 -5.27
CA THR A 245 -4.65 12.11 -4.39
C THR A 245 -4.67 12.52 -2.93
N LEU A 246 -3.66 13.29 -2.48
CA LEU A 246 -3.61 13.83 -1.12
C LEU A 246 -4.76 14.81 -0.86
N PHE A 247 -5.04 15.72 -1.80
CA PHE A 247 -6.18 16.62 -1.73
C PHE A 247 -7.50 15.84 -1.62
N GLY A 248 -7.74 14.88 -2.52
CA GLY A 248 -8.94 14.05 -2.51
C GLY A 248 -9.13 13.28 -1.22
N THR A 249 -8.04 12.73 -0.67
CA THR A 249 -8.05 11.98 0.59
C THR A 249 -8.33 12.90 1.78
N ALA A 250 -7.64 14.03 1.88
CA ALA A 250 -7.83 15.00 2.96
C ALA A 250 -9.26 15.56 2.95
N PHE A 251 -9.77 15.90 1.76
CA PHE A 251 -11.13 16.39 1.58
C PHE A 251 -12.16 15.35 2.03
N ARG A 252 -12.01 14.10 1.59
CA ARG A 252 -12.91 12.99 2.00
C ARG A 252 -12.91 12.78 3.50
N MET A 253 -11.74 12.75 4.14
CA MET A 253 -11.63 12.57 5.60
C MET A 253 -12.32 13.69 6.40
N GLY A 254 -12.28 14.93 5.89
CA GLY A 254 -12.95 16.07 6.52
C GLY A 254 -14.45 16.11 6.28
N VAL A 255 -14.90 15.70 5.10
CA VAL A 255 -16.28 15.90 4.65
C VAL A 255 -17.17 14.67 4.88
N GLU A 256 -16.63 13.47 4.91
CA GLU A 256 -17.40 12.24 5.10
C GLU A 256 -18.22 12.24 6.42
N PRO A 257 -17.67 12.63 7.60
CA PRO A 257 -18.46 12.76 8.82
C PRO A 257 -19.59 13.80 8.72
N PHE A 258 -19.33 14.90 8.01
CA PHE A 258 -20.30 15.95 7.78
C PHE A 258 -21.50 15.45 6.96
N PHE A 259 -21.27 14.66 5.92
CA PHE A 259 -22.34 14.07 5.13
C PHE A 259 -23.29 13.23 5.98
N PHE A 260 -22.73 12.37 6.84
CA PHE A 260 -23.54 11.51 7.72
C PHE A 260 -24.32 12.30 8.77
N SER A 261 -23.74 13.37 9.32
CA SER A 261 -24.44 14.21 10.31
C SER A 261 -25.58 15.02 9.71
N HIS A 262 -25.48 15.42 8.43
CA HIS A 262 -26.48 16.23 7.73
C HIS A 262 -27.48 15.41 6.90
N ALA A 263 -27.39 14.08 6.90
CA ALA A 263 -28.26 13.19 6.16
C ALA A 263 -29.75 13.37 6.48
N LYS A 264 -30.07 13.77 7.70
CA LYS A 264 -31.44 14.01 8.20
C LYS A 264 -31.88 15.49 8.18
N SER A 265 -31.10 16.38 7.55
CA SER A 265 -31.46 17.79 7.41
C SER A 265 -32.58 17.99 6.39
N GLU A 266 -33.26 19.15 6.40
CA GLU A 266 -34.39 19.43 5.49
C GLU A 266 -34.04 19.38 3.99
N LYS A 267 -32.80 19.69 3.61
CA LYS A 267 -32.34 19.73 2.21
C LYS A 267 -30.91 19.21 2.06
N PRO A 268 -30.64 17.92 2.36
CA PRO A 268 -29.29 17.36 2.32
C PRO A 268 -28.67 17.41 0.91
N GLN A 269 -29.50 17.24 -0.15
CA GLN A 269 -29.07 17.25 -1.54
C GLN A 269 -28.40 18.57 -1.93
N LYS A 270 -28.96 19.71 -1.52
CA LYS A 270 -28.41 21.03 -1.84
C LYS A 270 -27.05 21.23 -1.19
N THR A 271 -26.90 20.79 0.04
CA THR A 271 -25.64 20.85 0.79
C THR A 271 -24.58 19.95 0.15
N TYR A 272 -24.94 18.74 -0.23
CA TYR A 272 -24.01 17.79 -0.89
C TYR A 272 -23.55 18.32 -2.27
N ALA A 273 -24.46 18.87 -3.06
CA ALA A 273 -24.13 19.49 -4.33
C ALA A 273 -23.15 20.68 -4.15
N GLN A 274 -23.38 21.51 -3.12
CA GLN A 274 -22.52 22.66 -2.82
C GLN A 274 -21.09 22.19 -2.42
N ILE A 275 -20.99 21.16 -1.59
CA ILE A 275 -19.70 20.58 -1.19
C ILE A 275 -18.97 19.99 -2.39
N THR A 276 -19.68 19.25 -3.24
CA THR A 276 -19.10 18.72 -4.48
C THR A 276 -18.63 19.81 -5.41
N ASN A 277 -19.36 20.91 -5.53
CA ASN A 277 -18.93 22.08 -6.31
C ASN A 277 -17.62 22.68 -5.77
N TYR A 278 -17.50 22.85 -4.45
CA TYR A 278 -16.24 23.32 -3.85
C TYR A 278 -15.08 22.34 -4.12
N PHE A 279 -15.32 21.04 -4.02
CA PHE A 279 -14.32 20.04 -4.38
C PHE A 279 -13.86 20.21 -5.83
N VAL A 280 -14.78 20.34 -6.76
CA VAL A 280 -14.49 20.53 -8.19
C VAL A 280 -13.70 21.82 -8.43
N ILE A 281 -14.10 22.93 -7.82
CA ILE A 281 -13.40 24.21 -7.98
C ILE A 281 -11.97 24.12 -7.46
N LEU A 282 -11.79 23.65 -6.22
CA LEU A 282 -10.45 23.52 -5.61
C LEU A 282 -9.59 22.50 -6.33
N GLY A 283 -10.16 21.35 -6.68
CA GLY A 283 -9.47 20.33 -7.45
C GLY A 283 -9.05 20.80 -8.84
N SER A 284 -9.87 21.61 -9.52
CA SER A 284 -9.51 22.24 -10.80
C SER A 284 -8.36 23.22 -10.67
N ILE A 285 -8.31 24.00 -9.58
CA ILE A 285 -7.19 24.91 -9.31
C ILE A 285 -5.90 24.12 -9.09
N ILE A 286 -5.95 23.02 -8.32
CA ILE A 286 -4.78 22.14 -8.11
C ILE A 286 -4.34 21.50 -9.43
N LEU A 287 -5.29 20.97 -10.21
CA LEU A 287 -5.03 20.40 -11.54
C LEU A 287 -4.30 21.38 -12.44
N LEU A 288 -4.85 22.57 -12.60
CA LEU A 288 -4.24 23.62 -13.42
C LEU A 288 -2.90 24.08 -12.86
N GLY A 289 -2.79 24.24 -11.54
CA GLY A 289 -1.52 24.62 -10.89
C GLY A 289 -0.41 23.62 -11.17
N VAL A 290 -0.67 22.32 -11.03
CA VAL A 290 0.34 21.29 -11.32
C VAL A 290 0.69 21.27 -12.80
N ILE A 291 -0.29 21.41 -13.72
CA ILE A 291 -0.04 21.39 -15.16
C ILE A 291 0.77 22.63 -15.60
N VAL A 292 0.43 23.82 -15.11
CA VAL A 292 1.14 25.07 -15.48
C VAL A 292 2.58 25.07 -14.96
N PHE A 293 2.80 24.51 -13.77
CA PHE A 293 4.13 24.45 -13.15
C PHE A 293 4.83 23.10 -13.30
N ILE A 294 4.39 22.26 -14.25
CA ILE A 294 4.89 20.88 -14.38
C ILE A 294 6.40 20.78 -14.56
N ASP A 295 6.98 21.65 -15.37
CA ASP A 295 8.43 21.68 -15.60
C ASP A 295 9.22 22.08 -14.35
N VAL A 296 8.68 23.01 -13.57
CA VAL A 296 9.28 23.47 -12.31
C VAL A 296 9.18 22.36 -11.26
N LEU A 297 8.00 21.77 -11.12
CA LEU A 297 7.75 20.68 -10.18
C LEU A 297 8.55 19.42 -10.56
N GLY A 298 8.65 19.12 -11.85
CA GLY A 298 9.47 18.02 -12.36
C GLY A 298 10.94 18.20 -11.99
N LYS A 299 11.52 19.36 -12.24
CA LYS A 299 12.91 19.67 -11.86
C LYS A 299 13.14 19.69 -10.36
N LEU A 300 12.17 20.15 -9.58
CA LEU A 300 12.28 20.24 -8.12
C LEU A 300 12.16 18.86 -7.44
N LEU A 301 11.26 18.00 -7.93
CA LEU A 301 10.91 16.76 -7.26
C LEU A 301 11.56 15.52 -7.88
N LEU A 302 11.90 15.59 -9.17
CA LEU A 302 12.55 14.51 -9.92
C LEU A 302 13.99 14.93 -10.25
N ASN A 303 14.92 14.54 -9.39
CA ASN A 303 16.33 14.96 -9.50
C ASN A 303 17.05 14.47 -10.76
N ASN A 304 16.57 13.37 -11.37
CA ASN A 304 17.20 12.80 -12.57
C ASN A 304 16.43 13.25 -13.82
N PRO A 305 17.10 13.93 -14.78
CA PRO A 305 16.48 14.40 -16.03
C PRO A 305 15.81 13.32 -16.87
N VAL A 306 16.24 12.07 -16.78
CA VAL A 306 15.64 10.92 -17.48
C VAL A 306 14.14 10.78 -17.19
N TYR A 307 13.69 11.16 -16.00
CA TYR A 307 12.26 11.12 -15.65
C TYR A 307 11.44 12.24 -16.28
N TRP A 308 12.06 13.32 -16.74
CA TRP A 308 11.35 14.46 -17.35
C TRP A 308 10.75 14.13 -18.72
N GLU A 309 11.28 13.08 -19.38
CA GLU A 309 10.77 12.61 -20.68
C GLU A 309 9.30 12.14 -20.62
N ALA A 310 8.84 11.74 -19.43
CA ALA A 310 7.46 11.26 -19.21
C ALA A 310 6.55 12.29 -18.53
N LEU A 311 6.95 13.57 -18.42
CA LEU A 311 6.11 14.60 -17.78
C LEU A 311 4.77 14.81 -18.49
N ASP A 312 4.68 14.54 -19.79
CA ASP A 312 3.44 14.66 -20.59
C ASP A 312 2.33 13.71 -20.12
N VAL A 313 2.68 12.65 -19.37
CA VAL A 313 1.70 11.70 -18.80
C VAL A 313 1.03 12.26 -17.55
N VAL A 314 1.68 13.19 -16.83
CA VAL A 314 1.21 13.73 -15.55
C VAL A 314 -0.18 14.37 -15.62
N PRO A 315 -0.54 15.19 -16.64
CA PRO A 315 -1.88 15.74 -16.77
C PRO A 315 -2.97 14.68 -16.84
N ILE A 316 -2.70 13.56 -17.50
CA ILE A 316 -3.66 12.44 -17.65
C ILE A 316 -3.88 11.76 -16.31
N ILE A 317 -2.80 11.47 -15.57
CA ILE A 317 -2.88 10.84 -14.25
C ILE A 317 -3.59 11.75 -13.24
N LEU A 318 -3.28 13.05 -13.29
CA LEU A 318 -3.95 14.07 -12.45
C LEU A 318 -5.45 14.12 -12.73
N LEU A 319 -5.84 14.13 -14.02
CA LEU A 319 -7.24 14.13 -14.42
C LEU A 319 -7.96 12.86 -13.94
N ALA A 320 -7.32 11.70 -14.06
CA ALA A 320 -7.85 10.43 -13.57
C ALA A 320 -8.07 10.48 -12.04
N SER A 321 -7.08 10.95 -11.29
CA SER A 321 -7.18 11.13 -9.82
C SER A 321 -8.25 12.14 -9.43
N PHE A 322 -8.42 13.21 -10.21
CA PHE A 322 -9.47 14.20 -10.01
C PHE A 322 -10.87 13.61 -10.24
N CYS A 323 -11.06 12.88 -11.34
CA CYS A 323 -12.32 12.16 -11.63
C CYS A 323 -12.65 11.14 -10.54
N LEU A 324 -11.65 10.40 -10.03
CA LEU A 324 -11.82 9.48 -8.91
C LEU A 324 -12.27 10.21 -7.64
N GLY A 325 -11.72 11.38 -7.37
CA GLY A 325 -12.16 12.24 -6.25
C GLY A 325 -13.61 12.70 -6.39
N ILE A 326 -14.05 13.09 -7.58
CA ILE A 326 -15.45 13.43 -7.89
C ILE A 326 -16.34 12.19 -7.67
N TYR A 327 -15.94 11.04 -8.18
CA TYR A 327 -16.65 9.77 -7.97
C TYR A 327 -16.85 9.47 -6.48
N HIS A 328 -15.83 9.64 -5.65
CA HIS A 328 -15.95 9.44 -4.22
C HIS A 328 -16.97 10.37 -3.56
N ASN A 329 -17.01 11.66 -3.93
CA ASN A 329 -18.01 12.59 -3.44
C ASN A 329 -19.43 12.18 -3.87
N LEU A 330 -19.62 11.81 -5.12
CA LEU A 330 -20.91 11.35 -5.63
C LEU A 330 -21.34 10.01 -5.01
N SER A 331 -20.41 9.13 -4.68
CA SER A 331 -20.69 7.82 -4.07
C SER A 331 -21.34 7.90 -2.69
N VAL A 332 -21.24 9.06 -2.02
CA VAL A 332 -21.89 9.28 -0.71
C VAL A 332 -23.41 9.15 -0.81
N TRP A 333 -24.02 9.51 -1.96
CA TRP A 333 -25.45 9.36 -2.20
C TRP A 333 -25.98 7.93 -2.05
N TYR A 334 -25.11 6.95 -2.27
CA TYR A 334 -25.45 5.53 -2.14
C TYR A 334 -25.17 4.97 -0.74
N LYS A 335 -24.52 5.76 0.12
CA LYS A 335 -24.17 5.38 1.49
C LYS A 335 -25.08 5.99 2.54
N VAL A 336 -25.73 7.09 2.20
CA VAL A 336 -26.64 7.88 3.05
C VAL A 336 -28.08 7.72 2.58
#